data_762f258c616e85996b46925e5aeff07c
#
_entry.id   762f258c616e85996b46925e5aeff07c
#
_cell.length_a   1.000
_cell.length_b   1.000
_cell.length_c   1.000
_cell.angle_alpha   90.00
_cell.angle_beta   90.00
_cell.angle_gamma   90.00
#
_symmetry.space_group_name_H-M   'P 1'
#
loop_
_entity.id
_entity.type
_entity.pdbx_description
1 polymer ?
#
loop_
_entity_poly.entity_id
_entity_poly.type
_entity_poly.pdbx_seq_one_letter_code
_entity_poly.pdbx_strand_id
1 'polypeptide(L)'
;MRDLFDRIHENKGPLGKWASQAEGYFVFPKLEGPISNRMQFKGKEVITWSVHDYLGLANLPEIRKVDAEAAAEFGSAYPMGARMMSGHTELHEQLENELASFVDKESAYLLNFGYQGILSTVDTLVGKDDVIVYDVDAHACIVDGVRLHLGKRFTYKHNDVESLEKNLQRATKVAEQTGG
;
A
#
# COMPACT_ATOMS: atom_id res chain seq x y z
N MET A 1 -8.96 37.23 -2.63
CA MET A 1 -8.27 36.15 -1.83
C MET A 1 -8.51 34.87 -2.60
N ARG A 2 -7.46 34.11 -2.95
CA ARG A 2 -7.62 32.79 -3.62
C ARG A 2 -8.26 31.82 -2.63
N ASP A 3 -9.33 31.17 -3.01
CA ASP A 3 -9.95 30.13 -2.21
C ASP A 3 -9.27 28.74 -2.43
N LEU A 4 -9.79 27.72 -1.75
CA LEU A 4 -9.27 26.35 -1.85
C LEU A 4 -9.44 25.80 -3.26
N PHE A 5 -10.57 26.06 -3.90
CA PHE A 5 -10.90 25.53 -5.22
C PHE A 5 -10.04 26.16 -6.31
N ASP A 6 -9.79 27.48 -6.24
CA ASP A 6 -8.84 28.15 -7.14
C ASP A 6 -7.47 27.49 -7.11
N ARG A 7 -6.97 27.16 -5.90
CA ARG A 7 -5.69 26.48 -5.74
C ARG A 7 -5.68 25.05 -6.30
N ILE A 8 -6.79 24.32 -6.16
CA ILE A 8 -6.93 22.96 -6.71
C ILE A 8 -6.95 23.00 -8.23
N HIS A 9 -7.67 23.93 -8.84
CA HIS A 9 -7.73 24.09 -10.29
C HIS A 9 -6.39 24.48 -10.91
N GLU A 10 -5.57 25.24 -10.19
CA GLU A 10 -4.24 25.64 -10.65
C GLU A 10 -3.19 24.54 -10.44
N ASN A 11 -3.42 23.65 -9.46
CA ASN A 11 -2.50 22.57 -9.15
C ASN A 11 -2.66 21.42 -10.15
N LYS A 12 -1.70 21.29 -11.04
CA LYS A 12 -1.66 20.20 -12.04
C LYS A 12 -1.00 18.92 -11.52
N GLY A 13 -0.74 18.84 -10.22
CA GLY A 13 -0.11 17.69 -9.57
C GLY A 13 1.28 17.36 -10.12
N PRO A 14 1.77 16.13 -9.89
CA PRO A 14 3.10 15.69 -10.31
C PRO A 14 3.34 15.79 -11.81
N LEU A 15 2.29 15.68 -12.62
CA LEU A 15 2.37 15.73 -14.08
C LEU A 15 2.48 17.15 -14.64
N GLY A 16 2.14 18.18 -13.85
CA GLY A 16 2.23 19.59 -14.25
C GLY A 16 1.55 19.86 -15.59
N LYS A 17 2.31 20.46 -16.54
CA LYS A 17 1.80 20.80 -17.89
C LYS A 17 1.34 19.58 -18.72
N TRP A 18 1.78 18.38 -18.38
CA TRP A 18 1.44 17.16 -19.10
C TRP A 18 0.17 16.47 -18.61
N ALA A 19 -0.47 16.99 -17.54
CA ALA A 19 -1.65 16.37 -16.92
C ALA A 19 -2.76 16.05 -17.93
N SER A 20 -3.10 16.99 -18.82
CA SER A 20 -4.13 16.80 -19.84
C SER A 20 -3.79 15.77 -20.92
N GLN A 21 -2.49 15.58 -21.21
CA GLN A 21 -2.03 14.60 -22.20
C GLN A 21 -1.90 13.20 -21.59
N ALA A 22 -1.67 13.12 -20.29
CA ALA A 22 -1.52 11.87 -19.57
C ALA A 22 -2.87 11.24 -19.20
N GLU A 23 -3.95 12.04 -19.11
CA GLU A 23 -5.27 11.56 -18.73
C GLU A 23 -5.81 10.55 -19.75
N GLY A 24 -6.31 9.42 -19.23
CA GLY A 24 -6.81 8.31 -20.06
C GLY A 24 -5.75 7.59 -20.90
N TYR A 25 -4.47 7.90 -20.67
CA TYR A 25 -3.35 7.17 -21.28
C TYR A 25 -2.37 6.65 -20.21
N PHE A 26 -1.73 7.54 -19.46
CA PHE A 26 -0.83 7.18 -18.35
C PHE A 26 -1.50 7.32 -16.98
N VAL A 27 -2.56 8.13 -16.91
CA VAL A 27 -3.36 8.35 -15.70
C VAL A 27 -4.79 7.93 -16.00
N PHE A 28 -5.36 7.08 -15.17
CA PHE A 28 -6.67 6.46 -15.34
C PHE A 28 -6.89 5.78 -16.72
N PRO A 29 -5.95 4.94 -17.21
CA PRO A 29 -6.16 4.20 -18.45
C PRO A 29 -7.32 3.23 -18.27
N LYS A 30 -8.24 3.21 -19.25
CA LYS A 30 -9.34 2.24 -19.27
C LYS A 30 -8.87 0.95 -19.95
N LEU A 31 -8.51 -0.03 -19.15
CA LEU A 31 -8.21 -1.37 -19.62
C LEU A 31 -9.49 -2.20 -19.62
N GLU A 32 -9.69 -3.02 -20.64
CA GLU A 32 -10.89 -3.81 -20.86
C GLU A 32 -10.55 -5.30 -20.95
N GLY A 33 -11.52 -6.14 -20.57
CA GLY A 33 -11.40 -7.60 -20.54
C GLY A 33 -11.03 -8.16 -19.15
N PRO A 34 -10.88 -9.48 -19.03
CA PRO A 34 -10.39 -10.12 -17.81
C PRO A 34 -8.99 -9.65 -17.45
N ILE A 35 -8.69 -9.58 -16.14
CA ILE A 35 -7.35 -9.25 -15.67
C ILE A 35 -6.36 -10.25 -16.23
N SER A 36 -5.34 -9.76 -16.96
CA SER A 36 -4.36 -10.60 -17.64
C SER A 36 -3.10 -9.78 -17.95
N ASN A 37 -2.02 -10.48 -18.30
CA ASN A 37 -0.83 -9.85 -18.87
C ASN A 37 -1.08 -9.24 -20.27
N ARG A 38 -2.24 -9.52 -20.87
CA ARG A 38 -2.72 -8.92 -22.13
C ARG A 38 -4.16 -8.46 -21.96
N MET A 39 -4.40 -7.19 -22.19
CA MET A 39 -5.72 -6.57 -22.07
C MET A 39 -5.97 -5.65 -23.25
N GLN A 40 -7.23 -5.25 -23.44
CA GLN A 40 -7.59 -4.28 -24.48
C GLN A 40 -7.43 -2.85 -23.96
N PHE A 41 -6.83 -1.99 -24.76
CA PHE A 41 -6.69 -0.56 -24.51
C PHE A 41 -6.97 0.21 -25.81
N LYS A 42 -8.01 1.05 -25.81
CA LYS A 42 -8.41 1.84 -26.99
C LYS A 42 -8.54 0.98 -28.27
N GLY A 43 -9.14 -0.19 -28.13
CA GLY A 43 -9.38 -1.12 -29.25
C GLY A 43 -8.15 -1.88 -29.73
N LYS A 44 -7.05 -1.88 -28.98
CA LYS A 44 -5.83 -2.64 -29.30
C LYS A 44 -5.44 -3.53 -28.13
N GLU A 45 -4.96 -4.72 -28.42
CA GLU A 45 -4.33 -5.56 -27.41
C GLU A 45 -2.99 -4.96 -26.99
N VAL A 46 -2.77 -4.86 -25.69
CA VAL A 46 -1.52 -4.36 -25.08
C VAL A 46 -0.99 -5.33 -24.02
N ILE A 47 0.31 -5.36 -23.82
CA ILE A 47 0.92 -6.03 -22.67
C ILE A 47 0.73 -5.13 -21.46
N THR A 48 0.14 -5.69 -20.39
CA THR A 48 -0.21 -4.94 -19.18
C THR A 48 0.80 -5.19 -18.08
N TRP A 49 1.53 -4.15 -17.70
CA TRP A 49 2.55 -4.18 -16.65
C TRP A 49 2.07 -3.60 -15.31
N SER A 50 0.86 -3.02 -15.28
CA SER A 50 0.35 -2.27 -14.14
C SER A 50 -0.67 -3.03 -13.26
N VAL A 51 -0.92 -4.29 -13.55
CA VAL A 51 -1.80 -5.15 -12.73
C VAL A 51 -1.00 -5.88 -11.65
N HIS A 52 -1.62 -6.13 -10.50
CA HIS A 52 -0.99 -6.79 -9.36
C HIS A 52 -1.05 -8.33 -9.43
N ASP A 53 -1.49 -8.89 -10.53
CA ASP A 53 -1.56 -10.33 -10.78
C ASP A 53 -0.17 -10.90 -11.14
N TYR A 54 0.79 -10.74 -10.24
CA TYR A 54 2.21 -11.08 -10.47
C TYR A 54 2.45 -12.56 -10.80
N LEU A 55 1.62 -13.45 -10.26
CA LEU A 55 1.72 -14.89 -10.44
C LEU A 55 0.73 -15.44 -11.49
N GLY A 56 -0.11 -14.57 -12.08
CA GLY A 56 -1.12 -14.97 -13.06
C GLY A 56 -2.26 -15.82 -12.49
N LEU A 57 -2.55 -15.71 -11.20
CA LEU A 57 -3.52 -16.55 -10.51
C LEU A 57 -4.96 -16.08 -10.65
N ALA A 58 -5.19 -14.80 -10.96
CA ALA A 58 -6.52 -14.18 -10.95
C ALA A 58 -7.52 -14.87 -11.92
N ASN A 59 -7.05 -15.51 -12.99
CA ASN A 59 -7.88 -16.19 -13.97
C ASN A 59 -7.80 -17.72 -13.92
N LEU A 60 -7.13 -18.29 -12.93
CA LEU A 60 -7.16 -19.74 -12.77
C LEU A 60 -8.58 -20.21 -12.46
N PRO A 61 -9.11 -21.21 -13.22
CA PRO A 61 -10.47 -21.70 -13.01
C PRO A 61 -10.75 -22.15 -11.58
N GLU A 62 -9.77 -22.76 -10.93
CA GLU A 62 -9.84 -23.27 -9.57
C GLU A 62 -10.00 -22.11 -8.55
N ILE A 63 -9.24 -21.05 -8.70
CA ILE A 63 -9.32 -19.86 -7.82
C ILE A 63 -10.67 -19.16 -8.00
N ARG A 64 -11.09 -18.96 -9.26
CA ARG A 64 -12.39 -18.32 -9.57
C ARG A 64 -13.58 -19.14 -9.07
N LYS A 65 -13.46 -20.47 -9.11
CA LYS A 65 -14.50 -21.36 -8.58
C LYS A 65 -14.65 -21.21 -7.07
N VAL A 66 -13.53 -21.26 -6.33
CA VAL A 66 -13.54 -21.11 -4.86
C VAL A 66 -14.11 -19.74 -4.45
N ASP A 67 -13.72 -18.67 -5.15
CA ASP A 67 -14.24 -17.33 -4.89
C ASP A 67 -15.77 -17.24 -5.10
N ALA A 68 -16.26 -17.81 -6.19
CA ALA A 68 -17.68 -17.85 -6.48
C ALA A 68 -18.48 -18.71 -5.48
N GLU A 69 -17.95 -19.84 -5.05
CA GLU A 69 -18.54 -20.72 -4.05
C GLU A 69 -18.58 -20.03 -2.68
N ALA A 70 -17.51 -19.37 -2.27
CA ALA A 70 -17.47 -18.61 -1.03
C ALA A 70 -18.47 -17.43 -1.06
N ALA A 71 -18.61 -16.71 -2.15
CA ALA A 71 -19.60 -15.66 -2.29
C ALA A 71 -21.05 -16.19 -2.22
N ALA A 72 -21.30 -17.39 -2.75
CA ALA A 72 -22.61 -18.04 -2.68
C ALA A 72 -22.95 -18.54 -1.27
N GLU A 73 -21.97 -19.02 -0.52
CA GLU A 73 -22.15 -19.57 0.83
C GLU A 73 -22.23 -18.47 1.89
N PHE A 74 -21.28 -17.53 1.89
CA PHE A 74 -21.14 -16.52 2.94
C PHE A 74 -21.76 -15.17 2.60
N GLY A 75 -22.16 -14.95 1.35
CA GLY A 75 -22.65 -13.70 0.86
C GLY A 75 -21.56 -12.79 0.30
N SER A 76 -22.00 -11.78 -0.44
CA SER A 76 -21.11 -10.79 -1.08
C SER A 76 -20.43 -9.93 -0.02
N ALA A 77 -19.13 -9.69 -0.18
CA ALA A 77 -18.32 -8.86 0.73
C ALA A 77 -18.35 -9.31 2.21
N TYR A 78 -18.46 -10.61 2.44
CA TYR A 78 -18.34 -11.20 3.78
C TYR A 78 -16.95 -10.86 4.38
N PRO A 79 -16.87 -10.50 5.68
CA PRO A 79 -17.94 -10.47 6.70
C PRO A 79 -18.60 -9.09 6.93
N MET A 80 -18.34 -8.08 6.11
CA MET A 80 -18.93 -6.73 6.17
C MET A 80 -18.90 -6.07 7.55
N GLY A 81 -17.86 -6.32 8.32
CA GLY A 81 -17.67 -5.77 9.66
C GLY A 81 -16.21 -5.43 9.95
N ALA A 82 -15.97 -4.50 10.86
CA ALA A 82 -14.64 -4.28 11.39
C ALA A 82 -14.17 -5.48 12.21
N ARG A 83 -12.94 -5.92 12.03
CA ARG A 83 -12.39 -7.10 12.73
C ARG A 83 -12.50 -7.01 14.26
N MET A 84 -12.34 -5.81 14.82
CA MET A 84 -12.51 -5.57 16.27
C MET A 84 -13.92 -5.84 16.79
N MET A 85 -14.93 -5.81 15.93
CA MET A 85 -16.34 -5.91 16.34
C MET A 85 -16.97 -7.23 15.89
N SER A 86 -17.28 -7.34 14.61
CA SER A 86 -18.03 -8.47 14.05
C SER A 86 -17.43 -9.02 12.76
N GLY A 87 -16.31 -8.50 12.32
CA GLY A 87 -15.68 -8.86 11.04
C GLY A 87 -14.53 -9.85 11.16
N HIS A 88 -14.24 -10.39 12.34
CA HIS A 88 -13.24 -11.45 12.52
C HIS A 88 -13.91 -12.82 12.37
N THR A 89 -13.33 -13.69 11.55
CA THR A 89 -13.90 -15.01 11.23
C THR A 89 -12.86 -16.12 11.32
N GLU A 90 -13.30 -17.36 11.36
CA GLU A 90 -12.41 -18.52 11.30
C GLU A 90 -11.53 -18.54 10.04
N LEU A 91 -12.03 -18.02 8.90
CA LEU A 91 -11.24 -17.92 7.67
C LEU A 91 -10.06 -16.95 7.82
N HIS A 92 -10.19 -15.89 8.61
CA HIS A 92 -9.06 -15.00 8.92
C HIS A 92 -8.00 -15.75 9.73
N GLU A 93 -8.39 -16.47 10.78
CA GLU A 93 -7.46 -17.21 11.62
C GLU A 93 -6.76 -18.32 10.84
N GLN A 94 -7.50 -19.07 10.02
CA GLN A 94 -6.91 -20.07 9.16
C GLN A 94 -5.88 -19.48 8.22
N LEU A 95 -6.21 -18.41 7.49
CA LEU A 95 -5.31 -17.75 6.55
C LEU A 95 -4.09 -17.18 7.28
N GLU A 96 -4.25 -16.57 8.44
CA GLU A 96 -3.14 -16.03 9.23
C GLU A 96 -2.18 -17.13 9.68
N ASN A 97 -2.70 -18.28 10.12
CA ASN A 97 -1.88 -19.43 10.50
C ASN A 97 -1.12 -20.02 9.31
N GLU A 98 -1.79 -20.15 8.16
CA GLU A 98 -1.16 -20.64 6.92
C GLU A 98 -0.07 -19.68 6.43
N LEU A 99 -0.31 -18.37 6.45
CA LEU A 99 0.68 -17.35 6.07
C LEU A 99 1.87 -17.33 7.03
N ALA A 100 1.63 -17.39 8.34
CA ALA A 100 2.69 -17.45 9.34
C ALA A 100 3.59 -18.69 9.12
N SER A 101 2.98 -19.85 8.92
CA SER A 101 3.68 -21.09 8.60
C SER A 101 4.48 -20.99 7.30
N PHE A 102 3.89 -20.42 6.25
CA PHE A 102 4.55 -20.28 4.94
C PHE A 102 5.82 -19.42 4.99
N VAL A 103 5.82 -18.36 5.81
CA VAL A 103 6.99 -17.46 5.96
C VAL A 103 7.86 -17.76 7.17
N ASP A 104 7.63 -18.89 7.85
CA ASP A 104 8.37 -19.32 9.05
C ASP A 104 8.37 -18.24 10.15
N LYS A 105 7.17 -17.76 10.51
CA LYS A 105 6.94 -16.80 11.59
C LYS A 105 5.95 -17.36 12.60
N GLU A 106 6.02 -16.86 13.84
CA GLU A 106 5.15 -17.29 14.93
C GLU A 106 3.68 -16.91 14.69
N SER A 107 3.45 -15.78 14.05
CA SER A 107 2.10 -15.27 13.77
C SER A 107 2.07 -14.37 12.53
N ALA A 108 0.89 -14.19 11.98
CA ALA A 108 0.58 -13.21 10.96
C ALA A 108 -0.69 -12.45 11.32
N TYR A 109 -0.85 -11.27 10.81
CA TYR A 109 -2.06 -10.47 10.95
C TYR A 109 -2.50 -9.94 9.59
N LEU A 110 -3.69 -10.31 9.15
CA LEU A 110 -4.24 -9.92 7.86
C LEU A 110 -4.83 -8.51 7.91
N LEU A 111 -4.40 -7.66 7.00
CA LEU A 111 -4.94 -6.31 6.79
C LEU A 111 -5.55 -6.23 5.40
N ASN A 112 -6.79 -5.72 5.30
CA ASN A 112 -7.57 -5.73 4.06
C ASN A 112 -7.01 -4.78 2.98
N PHE A 113 -6.38 -3.69 3.41
CA PHE A 113 -5.89 -2.63 2.50
C PHE A 113 -4.41 -2.36 2.76
N GLY A 114 -3.55 -2.65 1.80
CA GLY A 114 -2.10 -2.51 1.92
C GLY A 114 -1.67 -1.10 2.30
N TYR A 115 -2.28 -0.07 1.70
CA TYR A 115 -1.97 1.32 2.03
C TYR A 115 -2.23 1.66 3.50
N GLN A 116 -3.44 1.37 3.97
CA GLN A 116 -3.83 1.60 5.38
C GLN A 116 -3.06 0.68 6.33
N GLY A 117 -2.81 -0.57 5.92
CA GLY A 117 -2.05 -1.52 6.70
C GLY A 117 -0.66 -1.01 7.02
N ILE A 118 0.10 -0.58 6.03
CA ILE A 118 1.46 -0.04 6.22
C ILE A 118 1.42 1.26 7.03
N LEU A 119 0.49 2.17 6.70
CA LEU A 119 0.32 3.42 7.44
C LEU A 119 0.06 3.15 8.93
N SER A 120 -0.91 2.28 9.24
CA SER A 120 -1.28 1.92 10.61
C SER A 120 -0.15 1.18 11.34
N THR A 121 0.61 0.35 10.64
CA THR A 121 1.76 -0.36 11.20
C THR A 121 2.82 0.64 11.69
N VAL A 122 3.17 1.63 10.86
CA VAL A 122 4.13 2.67 11.25
C VAL A 122 3.62 3.47 12.45
N ASP A 123 2.36 3.93 12.39
CA ASP A 123 1.75 4.72 13.47
C ASP A 123 1.64 3.96 14.79
N THR A 124 1.38 2.64 14.72
CA THR A 124 1.18 1.80 15.92
C THR A 124 2.50 1.38 16.57
N LEU A 125 3.52 1.06 15.76
CA LEU A 125 4.78 0.49 16.27
C LEU A 125 5.76 1.54 16.76
N VAL A 126 5.66 2.79 16.32
CA VAL A 126 6.66 3.83 16.57
C VAL A 126 6.07 4.94 17.43
N GLY A 127 6.60 5.08 18.64
CA GLY A 127 6.16 6.09 19.62
C GLY A 127 6.83 7.45 19.42
N LYS A 128 6.38 8.45 20.17
CA LYS A 128 6.85 9.84 20.04
C LYS A 128 8.35 10.03 20.37
N ASP A 129 8.92 9.15 21.14
CA ASP A 129 10.32 9.21 21.59
C ASP A 129 11.25 8.45 20.61
N ASP A 130 10.68 7.63 19.73
CA ASP A 130 11.41 6.89 18.71
C ASP A 130 11.80 7.77 17.53
N VAL A 131 12.75 7.26 16.72
CA VAL A 131 13.25 7.97 15.55
C VAL A 131 13.07 7.11 14.29
N ILE A 132 12.48 7.68 13.26
CA ILE A 132 12.32 7.02 11.98
C ILE A 132 13.37 7.51 10.98
N VAL A 133 14.07 6.56 10.33
CA VAL A 133 14.91 6.83 9.16
C VAL A 133 14.28 6.11 7.97
N TYR A 134 13.96 6.84 6.90
CA TYR A 134 13.28 6.27 5.74
C TYR A 134 13.83 6.82 4.42
N ASP A 135 13.64 6.04 3.36
CA ASP A 135 14.06 6.38 2.01
C ASP A 135 13.22 7.55 1.45
N VAL A 136 13.87 8.51 0.78
CA VAL A 136 13.17 9.67 0.19
C VAL A 136 12.15 9.26 -0.87
N ASP A 137 12.38 8.13 -1.56
CA ASP A 137 11.49 7.57 -2.57
C ASP A 137 10.59 6.44 -2.02
N ALA A 138 10.44 6.36 -0.69
CA ALA A 138 9.52 5.40 -0.07
C ALA A 138 8.09 5.58 -0.60
N HIS A 139 7.35 4.47 -0.67
CA HIS A 139 5.95 4.51 -1.11
C HIS A 139 5.11 5.46 -0.26
N ALA A 140 4.11 6.08 -0.87
CA ALA A 140 3.26 7.09 -0.22
C ALA A 140 2.64 6.62 1.11
N CYS A 141 2.28 5.34 1.26
CA CYS A 141 1.76 4.80 2.51
C CYS A 141 2.76 4.85 3.67
N ILE A 142 4.06 4.67 3.39
CA ILE A 142 5.13 4.82 4.38
C ILE A 142 5.29 6.30 4.73
N VAL A 143 5.35 7.17 3.72
CA VAL A 143 5.49 8.62 3.93
C VAL A 143 4.33 9.16 4.76
N ASP A 144 3.10 8.73 4.50
CA ASP A 144 1.93 9.17 5.23
C ASP A 144 1.90 8.60 6.65
N GLY A 145 2.30 7.34 6.87
CA GLY A 145 2.50 6.78 8.21
C GLY A 145 3.55 7.55 9.00
N VAL A 146 4.68 7.86 8.37
CA VAL A 146 5.75 8.67 8.99
C VAL A 146 5.29 10.10 9.29
N ARG A 147 4.35 10.68 8.53
CA ARG A 147 3.77 12.00 8.84
C ARG A 147 2.93 12.03 10.11
N LEU A 148 2.30 10.91 10.46
CA LEU A 148 1.54 10.78 11.70
C LEU A 148 2.46 10.70 12.94
N HIS A 149 3.68 10.23 12.74
CA HIS A 149 4.67 10.10 13.80
C HIS A 149 5.03 11.45 14.44
N LEU A 150 4.96 11.54 15.76
CA LEU A 150 5.21 12.75 16.53
C LEU A 150 6.69 12.98 16.88
N GLY A 151 7.52 11.95 16.79
CA GLY A 151 8.96 11.99 17.05
C GLY A 151 9.78 12.55 15.90
N LYS A 152 11.09 12.37 16.00
CA LYS A 152 12.03 12.81 14.97
C LYS A 152 12.06 11.84 13.79
N ARG A 153 12.25 12.41 12.59
CA ARG A 153 12.36 11.64 11.36
C ARG A 153 13.43 12.22 10.45
N PHE A 154 14.14 11.33 9.79
CA PHE A 154 15.19 11.67 8.83
C PHE A 154 14.95 10.92 7.53
N THR A 155 15.21 11.56 6.41
CA THR A 155 15.24 10.92 5.09
C THR A 155 16.67 10.70 4.64
N TYR A 156 16.91 9.62 3.91
CA TYR A 156 18.15 9.41 3.18
C TYR A 156 17.85 9.32 1.68
N LYS A 157 18.88 9.57 0.87
CA LYS A 157 18.76 9.51 -0.59
C LYS A 157 18.58 8.07 -1.04
N HIS A 158 17.71 7.89 -2.04
CA HIS A 158 17.41 6.57 -2.59
C HIS A 158 18.68 5.83 -3.04
N ASN A 159 18.83 4.56 -2.63
CA ASN A 159 19.99 3.72 -2.94
C ASN A 159 21.37 4.30 -2.56
N ASP A 160 21.44 5.25 -1.64
CA ASP A 160 22.67 5.88 -1.16
C ASP A 160 23.00 5.38 0.28
N VAL A 161 23.90 4.40 0.36
CA VAL A 161 24.29 3.78 1.64
C VAL A 161 25.02 4.77 2.56
N GLU A 162 25.84 5.68 2.01
CA GLU A 162 26.53 6.71 2.81
C GLU A 162 25.53 7.70 3.42
N SER A 163 24.50 8.07 2.64
CA SER A 163 23.40 8.90 3.11
C SER A 163 22.59 8.18 4.22
N LEU A 164 22.33 6.89 4.07
CA LEU A 164 21.66 6.07 5.08
C LEU A 164 22.49 6.04 6.38
N GLU A 165 23.76 5.67 6.31
CA GLU A 165 24.64 5.59 7.47
C GLU A 165 24.72 6.90 8.24
N LYS A 166 24.92 8.01 7.52
CA LYS A 166 24.96 9.36 8.11
C LYS A 166 23.66 9.69 8.86
N ASN A 167 22.50 9.33 8.29
CA ASN A 167 21.21 9.60 8.94
C ASN A 167 20.92 8.63 10.10
N LEU A 168 21.38 7.38 10.04
CA LEU A 168 21.33 6.46 11.17
C LEU A 168 22.16 6.97 12.35
N GLN A 169 23.38 7.44 12.13
CA GLN A 169 24.22 8.04 13.17
C GLN A 169 23.56 9.27 13.83
N ARG A 170 22.85 10.08 13.06
CA ARG A 170 22.07 11.20 13.59
C ARG A 170 20.86 10.72 14.39
N ALA A 171 20.17 9.71 13.89
CA ALA A 171 19.01 9.11 14.54
C ALA A 171 19.41 8.49 15.90
N THR A 172 20.50 7.72 15.94
CA THR A 172 21.02 7.14 17.18
C THR A 172 21.26 8.19 18.25
N LYS A 173 21.92 9.31 17.91
CA LYS A 173 22.16 10.40 18.87
C LYS A 173 20.86 11.02 19.40
N VAL A 174 19.82 11.08 18.59
CA VAL A 174 18.52 11.59 19.04
C VAL A 174 17.81 10.56 19.91
N ALA A 175 17.79 9.28 19.50
CA ALA A 175 17.19 8.20 20.29
C ALA A 175 17.83 8.08 21.69
N GLU A 176 19.16 8.18 21.80
CA GLU A 176 19.86 8.23 23.10
C GLU A 176 19.41 9.40 23.99
N GLN A 177 19.00 10.52 23.41
CA GLN A 177 18.53 11.69 24.14
C GLN A 177 17.05 11.58 24.55
N THR A 178 16.23 10.93 23.72
CA THR A 178 14.79 10.79 23.95
C THR A 178 14.42 9.53 24.71
N GLY A 179 15.31 8.55 24.76
CA GLY A 179 15.08 7.24 25.39
C GLY A 179 14.29 6.29 24.50
N GLY A 180 14.24 6.57 23.19
CA GLY A 180 13.55 5.75 22.18
C GLY A 180 14.46 4.72 21.54
#